data_6f31d43a03f40729376ada2001fd7f0c
#
_entry.id   6f31d43a03f40729376ada2001fd7f0c
#
_cell.length_a   1.000
_cell.length_b   1.000
_cell.length_c   1.000
_cell.angle_alpha   90.00
_cell.angle_beta   90.00
_cell.angle_gamma   90.00
#
_symmetry.space_group_name_H-M   'P 1'
#
loop_
_entity.id
_entity.type
_entity.pdbx_description
1 polymer ?
#
loop_
_entity_poly.entity_id
_entity_poly.type
_entity_poly.pdbx_seq_one_letter_code
_entity_poly.pdbx_strand_id
1 'polypeptide(L)'
;MERVIPRKGRDIDYCKLNDWITDYVVVYEDKAFRLLRFEDYKYNRDAVLVLPPQAGHTPQIADYDHGQSIIKCAVDNADKNVYVMDWKSCTTDRGSESYNDLVNQVVLAMKIINTKTHLVGLCQGGTLATITTSLHPDNVASLTVAGAPIYVDQEGVLKEAIRNPMYMFQMAVIMGGGVMRGDTMLQCWMSSNPTQHYIRRFQEDMTYRKARFDAWYYEFTQNISGAWYLDLVENLFKQNKLYKEEMVVGNQVVKLGNISCPLNLVVGTKDNISPPHHTLKLQDKVSSEKVVTYQGDAGHIGVFMGRKMLQDQWTRLFRKM
;
A
#
# COMPACT_ATOMS: atom_id res chain seq x y z
N MET A 1 20.68 11.66 19.85
CA MET A 1 21.59 10.50 19.99
C MET A 1 21.86 9.96 18.60
N GLU A 2 23.02 10.25 18.05
CA GLU A 2 23.46 9.62 16.80
C GLU A 2 23.71 8.15 17.07
N ARG A 3 22.96 7.27 16.41
CA ARG A 3 23.20 5.83 16.48
C ARG A 3 24.37 5.49 15.56
N VAL A 4 25.52 5.22 16.17
CA VAL A 4 26.66 4.66 15.45
C VAL A 4 26.32 3.23 15.02
N ILE A 5 26.14 3.01 13.71
CA ILE A 5 26.05 1.68 13.13
C ILE A 5 27.46 1.16 12.88
N PRO A 6 27.78 -0.10 13.24
CA PRO A 6 29.12 -0.64 13.08
C PRO A 6 29.55 -0.62 11.61
N ARG A 7 30.64 0.09 11.31
CA ARG A 7 31.26 0.13 10.00
C ARG A 7 31.96 -1.19 9.69
N LYS A 8 31.41 -2.00 8.81
CA LYS A 8 32.19 -2.89 7.95
C LYS A 8 31.64 -2.81 6.53
N GLY A 9 32.38 -2.14 5.64
CA GLY A 9 32.23 -2.16 4.20
C GLY A 9 31.31 -1.08 3.60
N ARG A 10 31.89 -0.14 2.91
CA ARG A 10 31.39 0.98 2.06
C ARG A 10 30.52 2.01 2.79
N ASP A 11 30.81 3.26 2.57
CA ASP A 11 29.99 4.39 3.04
C ASP A 11 28.57 4.28 2.47
N ILE A 12 27.62 3.88 3.31
CA ILE A 12 26.21 3.82 2.97
C ILE A 12 25.64 5.22 3.19
N ASP A 13 25.25 5.88 2.10
CA ASP A 13 24.55 7.15 2.17
C ASP A 13 23.11 6.92 2.63
N TYR A 14 22.87 7.15 3.91
CA TYR A 14 21.56 6.96 4.54
C TYR A 14 20.47 7.87 3.95
N CYS A 15 20.81 9.05 3.44
CA CYS A 15 19.85 9.95 2.82
C CYS A 15 19.24 9.30 1.56
N LYS A 16 20.05 8.55 0.81
CA LYS A 16 19.60 7.84 -0.39
C LYS A 16 18.82 6.56 -0.09
N LEU A 17 18.89 6.03 1.13
CA LEU A 17 18.11 4.84 1.48
C LEU A 17 16.60 5.09 1.57
N ASN A 18 16.19 6.34 1.78
CA ASN A 18 14.78 6.74 1.91
C ASN A 18 14.26 7.49 0.67
N ASP A 19 14.91 7.37 -0.47
CA ASP A 19 14.45 8.00 -1.71
C ASP A 19 13.96 6.95 -2.71
N TRP A 20 13.16 7.41 -3.68
CA TRP A 20 12.74 6.63 -4.82
C TRP A 20 13.94 6.30 -5.70
N ILE A 21 14.00 5.05 -6.23
CA ILE A 21 15.12 4.62 -7.08
C ILE A 21 14.94 5.07 -8.52
N THR A 22 13.71 5.09 -8.99
CA THR A 22 13.36 5.52 -10.34
C THR A 22 13.24 7.04 -10.35
N ASP A 23 13.86 7.69 -11.32
CA ASP A 23 13.80 9.15 -11.48
C ASP A 23 12.36 9.64 -11.63
N TYR A 24 12.03 10.73 -10.98
CA TYR A 24 10.67 11.25 -10.92
C TYR A 24 10.61 12.78 -10.98
N VAL A 25 9.43 13.27 -11.30
CA VAL A 25 9.04 14.68 -11.21
C VAL A 25 7.87 14.83 -10.26
N VAL A 26 7.93 15.81 -9.36
CA VAL A 26 6.78 16.16 -8.51
C VAL A 26 5.78 16.96 -9.34
N VAL A 27 4.59 16.38 -9.56
CA VAL A 27 3.51 17.01 -10.33
C VAL A 27 2.58 17.84 -9.45
N TYR A 28 2.39 17.38 -8.21
CA TYR A 28 1.58 18.05 -7.20
C TYR A 28 2.11 17.72 -5.81
N GLU A 29 1.95 18.66 -4.90
CA GLU A 29 2.31 18.47 -3.50
C GLU A 29 1.41 19.30 -2.59
N ASP A 30 0.92 18.67 -1.53
CA ASP A 30 0.23 19.31 -0.42
C ASP A 30 0.70 18.77 0.95
N LYS A 31 -0.11 18.96 2.00
CA LYS A 31 0.21 18.44 3.34
C LYS A 31 0.08 16.91 3.44
N ALA A 32 -0.71 16.27 2.58
CA ALA A 32 -1.07 14.87 2.68
C ALA A 32 -0.20 13.96 1.82
N PHE A 33 0.10 14.38 0.61
CA PHE A 33 0.85 13.57 -0.35
C PHE A 33 1.61 14.42 -1.37
N ARG A 34 2.54 13.77 -2.06
CA ARG A 34 3.08 14.22 -3.35
C ARG A 34 2.53 13.31 -4.44
N LEU A 35 2.19 13.87 -5.58
CA LEU A 35 1.94 13.11 -6.80
C LEU A 35 3.22 13.12 -7.62
N LEU A 36 3.86 11.96 -7.70
CA LEU A 36 5.09 11.80 -8.47
C LEU A 36 4.77 11.18 -9.81
N ARG A 37 5.41 11.66 -10.89
CA ARG A 37 5.41 11.05 -12.22
C ARG A 37 6.80 10.54 -12.53
N PHE A 38 6.86 9.33 -13.05
CA PHE A 38 8.10 8.67 -13.46
C PHE A 38 8.24 8.72 -14.98
N GLU A 39 9.44 9.04 -15.44
CA GLU A 39 9.81 9.26 -16.84
C GLU A 39 9.13 10.49 -17.52
N ASP A 40 9.46 10.69 -18.80
CA ASP A 40 8.88 11.75 -19.60
C ASP A 40 7.38 11.53 -19.87
N TYR A 41 6.64 12.62 -19.96
CA TYR A 41 5.20 12.56 -20.23
C TYR A 41 4.93 12.05 -21.65
N LYS A 42 4.12 11.01 -21.76
CA LYS A 42 3.67 10.42 -23.03
C LYS A 42 2.30 10.99 -23.40
N TYR A 43 2.26 11.81 -24.42
CA TYR A 43 1.01 12.43 -24.90
C TYR A 43 0.01 11.35 -25.37
N ASN A 44 -1.28 11.61 -25.15
CA ASN A 44 -2.40 10.73 -25.53
C ASN A 44 -2.30 9.30 -25.00
N ARG A 45 -1.68 9.12 -23.84
CA ARG A 45 -1.66 7.84 -23.11
C ARG A 45 -2.44 7.93 -21.82
N ASP A 46 -3.13 6.86 -21.50
CA ASP A 46 -3.72 6.66 -20.17
C ASP A 46 -2.63 6.64 -19.08
N ALA A 47 -3.06 6.68 -17.85
CA ALA A 47 -2.15 6.66 -16.71
C ALA A 47 -2.29 5.41 -15.85
N VAL A 48 -1.20 4.96 -15.28
CA VAL A 48 -1.15 4.05 -14.13
C VAL A 48 -0.93 4.90 -12.89
N LEU A 49 -1.83 4.82 -11.91
CA LEU A 49 -1.65 5.44 -10.60
C LEU A 49 -1.48 4.36 -9.55
N VAL A 50 -0.30 4.29 -8.97
CA VAL A 50 0.03 3.37 -7.89
C VAL A 50 -0.32 4.01 -6.55
N LEU A 51 -1.08 3.28 -5.73
CA LEU A 51 -1.43 3.63 -4.36
C LEU A 51 -0.68 2.70 -3.39
N PRO A 52 0.47 3.11 -2.86
CA PRO A 52 1.19 2.34 -1.84
C PRO A 52 0.39 2.28 -0.53
N PRO A 53 0.70 1.33 0.36
CA PRO A 53 0.04 1.22 1.64
C PRO A 53 0.39 2.40 2.57
N GLN A 54 -0.57 2.77 3.42
CA GLN A 54 -0.34 3.58 4.61
C GLN A 54 -0.35 2.65 5.84
N ALA A 55 0.74 1.94 6.07
CA ALA A 55 0.83 0.86 7.07
C ALA A 55 1.97 1.07 8.08
N GLY A 56 2.30 2.31 8.36
CA GLY A 56 3.37 2.68 9.28
C GLY A 56 4.77 2.72 8.67
N HIS A 57 4.93 2.35 7.39
CA HIS A 57 6.17 2.45 6.63
C HIS A 57 6.04 3.44 5.48
N THR A 58 7.18 3.92 5.00
CA THR A 58 7.22 4.82 3.84
C THR A 58 6.80 4.10 2.55
N PRO A 59 6.27 4.83 1.54
CA PRO A 59 5.72 4.23 0.32
C PRO A 59 6.75 3.61 -0.63
N GLN A 60 8.05 3.66 -0.32
CA GLN A 60 9.13 3.07 -1.11
C GLN A 60 9.04 1.54 -1.28
N ILE A 61 8.10 0.88 -0.64
CA ILE A 61 7.75 -0.52 -0.96
C ILE A 61 7.42 -0.70 -2.44
N ALA A 62 6.91 0.32 -3.11
CA ALA A 62 6.58 0.31 -4.53
C ALA A 62 7.80 0.48 -5.44
N ASP A 63 8.91 1.04 -4.92
CA ASP A 63 10.15 1.30 -5.68
C ASP A 63 11.39 1.08 -4.81
N TYR A 64 11.56 -0.16 -4.37
CA TYR A 64 12.47 -0.50 -3.29
C TYR A 64 13.94 -0.54 -3.71
N ASP A 65 14.29 -1.25 -4.81
CA ASP A 65 15.65 -1.43 -5.30
C ASP A 65 15.66 -1.84 -6.79
N HIS A 66 16.81 -1.78 -7.46
CA HIS A 66 16.97 -2.25 -8.83
C HIS A 66 16.51 -3.71 -8.99
N GLY A 67 15.54 -3.92 -9.89
CA GLY A 67 14.88 -5.21 -10.10
C GLY A 67 13.92 -5.63 -8.96
N GLN A 68 13.59 -4.71 -8.06
CA GLN A 68 12.63 -4.85 -6.95
C GLN A 68 11.72 -3.63 -6.87
N SER A 69 11.17 -3.20 -8.00
CA SER A 69 10.35 -2.01 -8.15
C SER A 69 9.13 -2.30 -9.02
N ILE A 70 7.94 -2.10 -8.47
CA ILE A 70 6.68 -2.09 -9.21
C ILE A 70 6.63 -0.90 -10.16
N ILE A 71 7.13 0.26 -9.70
CA ILE A 71 7.18 1.49 -10.50
C ILE A 71 8.00 1.26 -11.75
N LYS A 72 9.26 0.80 -11.61
CA LYS A 72 10.12 0.52 -12.77
C LYS A 72 9.53 -0.57 -13.67
N CYS A 73 8.91 -1.58 -13.08
CA CYS A 73 8.21 -2.62 -13.83
C CYS A 73 7.05 -2.04 -14.65
N ALA A 74 6.28 -1.10 -14.11
CA ALA A 74 5.21 -0.42 -14.83
C ALA A 74 5.75 0.47 -15.96
N VAL A 75 6.78 1.27 -15.66
CA VAL A 75 7.46 2.14 -16.62
C VAL A 75 7.97 1.36 -17.83
N ASP A 76 8.61 0.20 -17.59
CA ASP A 76 9.22 -0.60 -18.65
C ASP A 76 8.21 -1.43 -19.46
N ASN A 77 7.03 -1.70 -18.95
CA ASN A 77 6.11 -2.67 -19.54
C ASN A 77 4.72 -2.14 -19.87
N ALA A 78 4.26 -1.09 -19.22
CA ALA A 78 3.01 -0.43 -19.56
C ALA A 78 3.29 0.76 -20.49
N ASP A 79 2.68 0.81 -21.67
CA ASP A 79 2.76 2.00 -22.54
C ASP A 79 1.82 3.11 -22.01
N LYS A 80 2.09 3.56 -20.79
CA LYS A 80 1.27 4.50 -20.01
C LYS A 80 2.15 5.52 -19.30
N ASN A 81 1.54 6.61 -18.83
CA ASN A 81 2.18 7.51 -17.86
C ASN A 81 2.08 6.90 -16.46
N VAL A 82 3.21 6.75 -15.75
CA VAL A 82 3.24 6.11 -14.42
C VAL A 82 3.34 7.15 -13.34
N TYR A 83 2.40 7.08 -12.40
CA TYR A 83 2.32 7.96 -11.23
C TYR A 83 2.26 7.16 -9.95
N VAL A 84 2.63 7.80 -8.85
CA VAL A 84 2.45 7.26 -7.50
C VAL A 84 1.93 8.33 -6.56
N MET A 85 1.08 7.93 -5.63
CA MET A 85 0.78 8.75 -4.46
C MET A 85 1.83 8.50 -3.38
N ASP A 86 2.74 9.45 -3.24
CA ASP A 86 3.77 9.43 -2.21
C ASP A 86 3.21 10.06 -0.93
N TRP A 87 2.67 9.22 -0.08
CA TRP A 87 2.03 9.63 1.18
C TRP A 87 3.03 10.26 2.14
N LYS A 88 2.67 11.40 2.71
CA LYS A 88 3.42 12.04 3.78
C LYS A 88 3.00 11.51 5.15
N SER A 89 3.95 11.43 6.07
CA SER A 89 3.66 11.11 7.45
C SER A 89 2.58 12.04 8.01
N CYS A 90 1.56 11.46 8.64
CA CYS A 90 0.45 12.23 9.18
C CYS A 90 0.90 13.04 10.39
N THR A 91 0.62 14.33 10.38
CA THR A 91 0.83 15.25 11.51
C THR A 91 -0.42 15.28 12.40
N THR A 92 -0.28 15.72 13.65
CA THR A 92 -1.39 15.71 14.63
C THR A 92 -2.58 16.57 14.21
N ASP A 93 -2.36 17.64 13.44
CA ASP A 93 -3.42 18.49 12.88
C ASP A 93 -4.24 17.75 11.78
N ARG A 94 -3.72 16.65 11.23
CA ARG A 94 -4.37 15.78 10.26
C ARG A 94 -4.93 14.48 10.88
N GLY A 95 -4.85 14.32 12.17
CA GLY A 95 -5.27 13.11 12.89
C GLY A 95 -6.76 12.75 12.73
N SER A 96 -7.60 13.68 12.28
CA SER A 96 -9.02 13.49 11.99
C SER A 96 -9.34 13.09 10.54
N GLU A 97 -8.34 12.97 9.66
CA GLU A 97 -8.57 12.51 8.28
C GLU A 97 -9.21 11.12 8.28
N SER A 98 -10.24 10.95 7.49
CA SER A 98 -11.08 9.75 7.36
C SER A 98 -10.86 9.05 6.02
N TYR A 99 -11.55 7.94 5.78
CA TYR A 99 -11.61 7.35 4.44
C TYR A 99 -12.12 8.30 3.38
N ASN A 100 -13.06 9.21 3.75
CA ASN A 100 -13.56 10.22 2.81
C ASN A 100 -12.44 11.17 2.35
N ASP A 101 -11.56 11.58 3.26
CA ASP A 101 -10.44 12.46 2.92
C ASP A 101 -9.45 11.73 2.02
N LEU A 102 -9.12 10.46 2.31
CA LEU A 102 -8.23 9.65 1.49
C LEU A 102 -8.79 9.40 0.08
N VAL A 103 -10.08 9.09 -0.05
CA VAL A 103 -10.75 8.94 -1.33
C VAL A 103 -10.68 10.25 -2.12
N ASN A 104 -10.97 11.39 -1.46
CA ASN A 104 -10.90 12.70 -2.11
C ASN A 104 -9.48 13.05 -2.58
N GLN A 105 -8.44 12.64 -1.84
CA GLN A 105 -7.04 12.79 -2.26
C GLN A 105 -6.73 11.95 -3.51
N VAL A 106 -7.20 10.71 -3.59
CA VAL A 106 -7.05 9.87 -4.79
C VAL A 106 -7.79 10.48 -5.98
N VAL A 107 -9.03 10.94 -5.77
CA VAL A 107 -9.83 11.62 -6.81
C VAL A 107 -9.16 12.91 -7.28
N LEU A 108 -8.54 13.68 -6.37
CA LEU A 108 -7.76 14.85 -6.73
C LEU A 108 -6.55 14.47 -7.61
N ALA A 109 -5.81 13.44 -7.25
CA ALA A 109 -4.70 12.93 -8.05
C ALA A 109 -5.16 12.52 -9.46
N MET A 110 -6.28 11.79 -9.57
CA MET A 110 -6.87 11.41 -10.87
C MET A 110 -7.30 12.63 -11.69
N LYS A 111 -7.85 13.67 -11.06
CA LYS A 111 -8.20 14.94 -11.74
C LYS A 111 -6.97 15.68 -12.27
N ILE A 112 -5.85 15.69 -11.50
CA ILE A 112 -4.59 16.31 -11.93
C ILE A 112 -3.99 15.53 -13.10
N ILE A 113 -4.04 14.20 -13.07
CA ILE A 113 -3.61 13.32 -14.15
C ILE A 113 -4.43 13.57 -15.42
N ASN A 114 -5.73 13.81 -15.29
CA ASN A 114 -6.67 14.21 -16.34
C ASN A 114 -6.71 13.27 -17.56
N THR A 115 -6.52 11.97 -17.33
CA THR A 115 -6.71 10.89 -18.31
C THR A 115 -7.40 9.71 -17.64
N LYS A 116 -7.85 8.72 -18.43
CA LYS A 116 -8.32 7.46 -17.84
C LYS A 116 -7.19 6.83 -17.03
N THR A 117 -7.52 6.37 -15.83
CA THR A 117 -6.53 5.94 -14.87
C THR A 117 -6.69 4.46 -14.53
N HIS A 118 -5.61 3.70 -14.70
CA HIS A 118 -5.47 2.35 -14.17
C HIS A 118 -5.01 2.44 -12.72
N LEU A 119 -5.90 2.14 -11.77
CA LEU A 119 -5.55 2.15 -10.34
C LEU A 119 -4.84 0.85 -9.95
N VAL A 120 -3.68 0.98 -9.31
CA VAL A 120 -2.89 -0.14 -8.80
C VAL A 120 -2.70 0.04 -7.32
N GLY A 121 -3.48 -0.66 -6.51
CA GLY A 121 -3.42 -0.55 -5.06
C GLY A 121 -2.64 -1.69 -4.41
N LEU A 122 -1.70 -1.34 -3.53
CA LEU A 122 -0.82 -2.26 -2.82
C LEU A 122 -1.25 -2.34 -1.35
N CYS A 123 -1.55 -3.53 -0.84
CA CYS A 123 -1.99 -3.76 0.53
C CYS A 123 -3.19 -2.85 0.87
N GLN A 124 -3.11 -2.01 1.89
CA GLN A 124 -4.16 -1.03 2.24
C GLN A 124 -4.45 -0.04 1.09
N GLY A 125 -3.46 0.27 0.25
CA GLY A 125 -3.70 1.02 -0.99
C GLY A 125 -4.65 0.29 -1.94
N GLY A 126 -4.67 -1.05 -1.94
CA GLY A 126 -5.63 -1.86 -2.68
C GLY A 126 -7.05 -1.74 -2.15
N THR A 127 -7.20 -1.68 -0.83
CA THR A 127 -8.51 -1.40 -0.19
C THR A 127 -9.00 0.00 -0.57
N LEU A 128 -8.12 1.02 -0.47
CA LEU A 128 -8.44 2.39 -0.86
C LEU A 128 -8.80 2.51 -2.35
N ALA A 129 -8.04 1.85 -3.24
CA ALA A 129 -8.33 1.79 -4.68
C ALA A 129 -9.70 1.15 -4.94
N THR A 130 -10.04 0.07 -4.23
CA THR A 130 -11.34 -0.61 -4.32
C THR A 130 -12.48 0.32 -3.92
N ILE A 131 -12.36 1.00 -2.77
CA ILE A 131 -13.35 1.97 -2.29
C ILE A 131 -13.50 3.11 -3.30
N THR A 132 -12.39 3.70 -3.75
CA THR A 132 -12.40 4.80 -4.72
C THR A 132 -13.07 4.38 -6.03
N THR A 133 -12.73 3.20 -6.56
CA THR A 133 -13.34 2.69 -7.80
C THR A 133 -14.84 2.46 -7.65
N SER A 134 -15.27 1.93 -6.51
CA SER A 134 -16.71 1.73 -6.23
C SER A 134 -17.50 3.04 -6.20
N LEU A 135 -16.90 4.11 -5.68
CA LEU A 135 -17.55 5.43 -5.55
C LEU A 135 -17.41 6.29 -6.80
N HIS A 136 -16.36 6.07 -7.62
CA HIS A 136 -16.03 6.86 -8.81
C HIS A 136 -15.66 5.96 -10.01
N PRO A 137 -16.54 5.05 -10.46
CA PRO A 137 -16.21 4.03 -11.47
C PRO A 137 -15.87 4.61 -12.83
N ASP A 138 -16.48 5.73 -13.23
CA ASP A 138 -16.36 6.30 -14.58
C ASP A 138 -14.93 6.76 -14.93
N ASN A 139 -14.11 7.05 -13.92
CA ASN A 139 -12.76 7.57 -14.10
C ASN A 139 -11.68 6.48 -14.10
N VAL A 140 -12.08 5.22 -13.81
CA VAL A 140 -11.14 4.11 -13.63
C VAL A 140 -11.17 3.21 -14.88
N ALA A 141 -10.01 3.11 -15.54
CA ALA A 141 -9.84 2.25 -16.73
C ALA A 141 -9.70 0.77 -16.36
N SER A 142 -9.03 0.47 -15.26
CA SER A 142 -8.96 -0.85 -14.63
C SER A 142 -8.55 -0.73 -13.17
N LEU A 143 -8.91 -1.73 -12.38
CA LEU A 143 -8.52 -1.85 -10.97
C LEU A 143 -7.57 -3.04 -10.79
N THR A 144 -6.42 -2.79 -10.17
CA THR A 144 -5.50 -3.83 -9.69
C THR A 144 -5.43 -3.79 -8.17
N VAL A 145 -5.70 -4.91 -7.52
CA VAL A 145 -5.70 -5.05 -6.07
C VAL A 145 -4.67 -6.12 -5.68
N ALA A 146 -3.62 -5.71 -4.99
CA ALA A 146 -2.50 -6.58 -4.66
C ALA A 146 -2.36 -6.76 -3.13
N GLY A 147 -2.44 -8.00 -2.65
CA GLY A 147 -2.24 -8.37 -1.24
C GLY A 147 -3.09 -7.53 -0.27
N ALA A 148 -4.32 -7.22 -0.64
CA ALA A 148 -5.16 -6.25 0.07
C ALA A 148 -6.20 -6.93 0.95
N PRO A 149 -6.45 -6.41 2.18
CA PRO A 149 -7.49 -6.90 3.06
C PRO A 149 -8.86 -6.36 2.63
N ILE A 150 -9.51 -7.02 1.66
CA ILE A 150 -10.90 -6.73 1.26
C ILE A 150 -11.89 -7.48 2.14
N TYR A 151 -11.55 -8.72 2.48
CA TYR A 151 -12.25 -9.56 3.47
C TYR A 151 -11.22 -9.99 4.52
N VAL A 152 -11.59 -9.94 5.80
CA VAL A 152 -10.67 -10.32 6.89
C VAL A 152 -11.38 -11.34 7.79
N ASP A 153 -10.70 -12.43 8.10
CA ASP A 153 -11.19 -13.48 8.99
C ASP A 153 -10.16 -13.85 10.06
N GLN A 154 -10.33 -15.03 10.68
CA GLN A 154 -9.47 -15.51 11.76
C GLN A 154 -8.12 -16.09 11.26
N GLU A 155 -7.77 -15.89 9.99
CA GLU A 155 -6.49 -16.33 9.43
C GLU A 155 -5.49 -15.16 9.35
N GLY A 156 -4.21 -15.51 9.26
CA GLY A 156 -3.13 -14.55 9.14
C GLY A 156 -2.92 -13.68 10.39
N VAL A 157 -2.09 -12.68 10.23
CA VAL A 157 -1.70 -11.77 11.33
C VAL A 157 -2.84 -10.80 11.69
N LEU A 158 -3.69 -10.42 10.73
CA LEU A 158 -4.78 -9.48 10.97
C LEU A 158 -5.84 -10.00 11.96
N LYS A 159 -5.88 -11.32 12.22
CA LYS A 159 -6.73 -11.89 13.28
C LYS A 159 -6.49 -11.25 14.64
N GLU A 160 -5.27 -10.79 14.91
CA GLU A 160 -4.96 -10.12 16.18
C GLU A 160 -5.71 -8.77 16.31
N ALA A 161 -5.91 -8.06 15.19
CA ALA A 161 -6.74 -6.85 15.17
C ALA A 161 -8.21 -7.18 15.50
N ILE A 162 -8.70 -8.34 15.05
CA ILE A 162 -10.07 -8.79 15.33
C ILE A 162 -10.24 -9.13 16.84
N ARG A 163 -9.26 -9.82 17.42
CA ARG A 163 -9.31 -10.34 18.80
C ARG A 163 -9.13 -9.27 19.87
N ASN A 164 -8.26 -8.29 19.60
CA ASN A 164 -7.97 -7.25 20.56
C ASN A 164 -9.14 -6.25 20.68
N PRO A 165 -9.49 -5.79 21.90
CA PRO A 165 -10.57 -4.85 22.08
C PRO A 165 -10.24 -3.45 21.56
N MET A 166 -11.25 -2.72 21.07
CA MET A 166 -11.07 -1.42 20.42
C MET A 166 -10.35 -0.39 21.29
N TYR A 167 -10.57 -0.42 22.61
CA TYR A 167 -9.92 0.55 23.50
C TYR A 167 -8.39 0.52 23.42
N MET A 168 -7.76 -0.62 23.09
CA MET A 168 -6.30 -0.71 22.92
C MET A 168 -5.82 0.15 21.74
N PHE A 169 -6.54 0.09 20.63
CA PHE A 169 -6.24 0.90 19.45
C PHE A 169 -6.53 2.38 19.69
N GLN A 170 -7.64 2.67 20.40
CA GLN A 170 -7.99 4.04 20.81
C GLN A 170 -6.92 4.64 21.71
N MET A 171 -6.44 3.89 22.72
CA MET A 171 -5.35 4.36 23.58
C MET A 171 -4.06 4.63 22.80
N ALA A 172 -3.69 3.78 21.83
CA ALA A 172 -2.52 4.02 21.00
C ALA A 172 -2.62 5.33 20.18
N VAL A 173 -3.81 5.63 19.65
CA VAL A 173 -4.08 6.90 18.94
C VAL A 173 -4.06 8.09 19.90
N ILE A 174 -4.64 7.98 21.09
CA ILE A 174 -4.61 9.04 22.12
C ILE A 174 -3.16 9.33 22.54
N MET A 175 -2.35 8.29 22.81
CA MET A 175 -0.93 8.44 23.16
C MET A 175 -0.11 9.02 22.01
N GLY A 176 -0.54 8.84 20.77
CA GLY A 176 0.04 9.44 19.58
C GLY A 176 -0.40 10.89 19.32
N GLY A 177 -1.24 11.48 20.18
CA GLY A 177 -1.75 12.84 19.98
C GLY A 177 -2.76 12.94 18.83
N GLY A 178 -3.59 11.91 18.63
CA GLY A 178 -4.60 11.85 17.58
C GLY A 178 -4.14 11.15 16.31
N VAL A 179 -2.91 10.67 16.24
CA VAL A 179 -2.38 9.85 15.14
C VAL A 179 -1.98 8.47 15.62
N MET A 180 -2.07 7.48 14.77
CA MET A 180 -1.41 6.20 15.00
C MET A 180 0.05 6.32 14.56
N ARG A 181 0.96 6.24 15.51
CA ARG A 181 2.40 6.40 15.26
C ARG A 181 2.97 5.21 14.51
N GLY A 182 3.82 5.48 13.52
CA GLY A 182 4.48 4.44 12.72
C GLY A 182 5.40 3.55 13.54
N ASP A 183 6.11 4.11 14.52
CA ASP A 183 6.95 3.34 15.46
C ASP A 183 6.13 2.40 16.35
N THR A 184 4.94 2.83 16.77
CA THR A 184 4.00 1.99 17.54
C THR A 184 3.46 0.84 16.68
N MET A 185 3.10 1.13 15.42
CA MET A 185 2.70 0.09 14.47
C MET A 185 3.80 -0.93 14.22
N LEU A 186 5.04 -0.46 14.02
CA LEU A 186 6.21 -1.32 13.87
C LEU A 186 6.38 -2.26 15.08
N GLN A 187 6.20 -1.76 16.29
CA GLN A 187 6.25 -2.58 17.51
C GLN A 187 5.19 -3.70 17.49
N CYS A 188 3.98 -3.40 17.03
CA CYS A 188 2.92 -4.40 16.87
C CYS A 188 3.32 -5.48 15.84
N TRP A 189 3.88 -5.08 14.69
CA TRP A 189 4.36 -6.02 13.68
C TRP A 189 5.50 -6.89 14.20
N MET A 190 6.47 -6.31 14.91
CA MET A 190 7.59 -7.04 15.51
C MET A 190 7.12 -8.04 16.58
N SER A 191 6.09 -7.69 17.33
CA SER A 191 5.54 -8.57 18.38
C SER A 191 4.83 -9.81 17.80
N SER A 192 4.41 -9.78 16.54
CA SER A 192 3.79 -10.94 15.88
C SER A 192 4.79 -12.07 15.57
N ASN A 193 6.08 -11.76 15.41
CA ASN A 193 7.14 -12.76 15.20
C ASN A 193 8.50 -12.27 15.75
N PRO A 194 8.63 -12.16 17.09
CA PRO A 194 9.78 -11.51 17.72
C PRO A 194 11.11 -12.23 17.45
N THR A 195 11.10 -13.55 17.38
CA THR A 195 12.31 -14.35 17.15
C THR A 195 12.91 -14.10 15.77
N GLN A 196 12.07 -14.04 14.73
CA GLN A 196 12.53 -13.80 13.36
C GLN A 196 13.10 -12.39 13.20
N HIS A 197 12.46 -11.39 13.81
CA HIS A 197 12.94 -10.01 13.79
C HIS A 197 14.27 -9.86 14.55
N TYR A 198 14.38 -10.52 15.69
CA TYR A 198 15.61 -10.54 16.48
C TYR A 198 16.77 -11.16 15.69
N ILE A 199 16.61 -12.38 15.15
CA ILE A 199 17.63 -13.06 14.34
C ILE A 199 18.05 -12.18 13.15
N ARG A 200 17.11 -11.61 12.41
CA ARG A 200 17.39 -10.76 11.26
C ARG A 200 18.21 -9.51 11.62
N ARG A 201 17.90 -8.88 12.75
CA ARG A 201 18.57 -7.64 13.18
C ARG A 201 20.01 -7.88 13.59
N PHE A 202 20.34 -9.07 14.09
CA PHE A 202 21.68 -9.44 14.57
C PHE A 202 22.49 -10.28 13.59
N GLN A 203 22.01 -10.49 12.37
CA GLN A 203 22.81 -11.12 11.31
C GLN A 203 23.98 -10.20 10.93
N GLU A 204 25.21 -10.72 11.03
CA GLU A 204 26.46 -9.94 10.84
C GLU A 204 26.73 -9.52 9.39
N ASP A 205 26.11 -10.17 8.41
CA ASP A 205 26.33 -9.89 6.98
C ASP A 205 25.51 -8.68 6.51
N MET A 206 26.11 -7.50 6.65
CA MET A 206 25.50 -6.24 6.24
C MET A 206 25.79 -5.97 4.75
N THR A 207 24.93 -6.47 3.87
CA THR A 207 24.92 -6.04 2.47
C THR A 207 24.15 -4.73 2.33
N TYR A 208 24.40 -3.95 1.26
CA TYR A 208 23.63 -2.74 0.94
C TYR A 208 22.11 -3.01 0.93
N ARG A 209 21.68 -4.13 0.37
CA ARG A 209 20.27 -4.53 0.31
C ARG A 209 19.68 -4.77 1.69
N LYS A 210 20.43 -5.44 2.57
CA LYS A 210 19.99 -5.65 3.95
C LYS A 210 19.90 -4.33 4.69
N ALA A 211 20.89 -3.46 4.56
CA ALA A 211 20.89 -2.13 5.17
C ALA A 211 19.71 -1.30 4.70
N ARG A 212 19.40 -1.31 3.38
CA ARG A 212 18.25 -0.61 2.82
C ARG A 212 16.93 -1.17 3.35
N PHE A 213 16.78 -2.50 3.42
CA PHE A 213 15.59 -3.11 3.99
C PHE A 213 15.43 -2.79 5.46
N ASP A 214 16.51 -2.89 6.24
CA ASP A 214 16.49 -2.62 7.67
C ASP A 214 16.17 -1.14 7.95
N ALA A 215 16.72 -0.21 7.17
CA ALA A 215 16.38 1.20 7.24
C ALA A 215 14.90 1.44 6.91
N TRP A 216 14.40 0.93 5.78
CA TRP A 216 12.99 1.07 5.41
C TRP A 216 12.06 0.44 6.44
N TYR A 217 12.35 -0.78 6.91
CA TYR A 217 11.45 -1.52 7.78
C TYR A 217 11.49 -1.05 9.24
N TYR A 218 12.68 -0.70 9.77
CA TYR A 218 12.85 -0.41 11.19
C TYR A 218 13.02 1.08 11.51
N GLU A 219 13.38 1.92 10.54
CA GLU A 219 13.73 3.31 10.81
C GLU A 219 12.81 4.31 10.10
N PHE A 220 12.41 4.03 8.84
CA PHE A 220 11.59 4.94 8.05
C PHE A 220 10.09 4.67 8.27
N THR A 221 9.63 4.97 9.47
CA THR A 221 8.23 4.83 9.84
C THR A 221 7.45 6.10 9.55
N GLN A 222 6.16 5.95 9.21
CA GLN A 222 5.22 7.04 8.99
C GLN A 222 4.02 6.91 9.91
N ASN A 223 3.60 8.04 10.48
CA ASN A 223 2.33 8.12 11.18
C ASN A 223 1.17 8.11 10.18
N ILE A 224 0.04 7.58 10.61
CA ILE A 224 -1.21 7.62 9.87
C ILE A 224 -2.30 8.30 10.70
N SER A 225 -3.34 8.81 10.05
CA SER A 225 -4.46 9.43 10.76
C SER A 225 -5.07 8.46 11.78
N GLY A 226 -5.31 8.96 12.98
CA GLY A 226 -5.95 8.18 14.05
C GLY A 226 -7.39 7.84 13.72
N ALA A 227 -8.16 8.78 13.17
CA ALA A 227 -9.54 8.56 12.78
C ALA A 227 -9.65 7.47 11.71
N TRP A 228 -8.87 7.57 10.63
CA TRP A 228 -8.84 6.54 9.59
C TRP A 228 -8.35 5.18 10.12
N TYR A 229 -7.32 5.17 10.98
CA TYR A 229 -6.82 3.92 11.57
C TYR A 229 -7.86 3.20 12.40
N LEU A 230 -8.60 3.92 13.24
CA LEU A 230 -9.68 3.34 14.05
C LEU A 230 -10.83 2.83 13.18
N ASP A 231 -11.17 3.55 12.12
CA ASP A 231 -12.17 3.14 11.15
C ASP A 231 -11.74 1.88 10.38
N LEU A 232 -10.47 1.80 9.97
CA LEU A 232 -9.86 0.61 9.36
C LEU A 232 -10.01 -0.62 10.27
N VAL A 233 -9.63 -0.50 11.54
CA VAL A 233 -9.71 -1.62 12.49
C VAL A 233 -11.15 -2.03 12.75
N GLU A 234 -12.02 -1.07 13.05
CA GLU A 234 -13.41 -1.36 13.44
C GLU A 234 -14.25 -1.84 12.25
N ASN A 235 -14.30 -1.04 11.18
CA ASN A 235 -15.24 -1.29 10.09
C ASN A 235 -14.70 -2.31 9.08
N LEU A 236 -13.38 -2.31 8.81
CA LEU A 236 -12.82 -3.24 7.85
C LEU A 236 -12.42 -4.57 8.51
N PHE A 237 -11.54 -4.54 9.52
CA PHE A 237 -10.97 -5.78 10.06
C PHE A 237 -11.97 -6.53 10.96
N LYS A 238 -12.64 -5.84 11.90
CA LYS A 238 -13.55 -6.49 12.85
C LYS A 238 -14.92 -6.80 12.27
N GLN A 239 -15.49 -5.87 11.51
CA GLN A 239 -16.87 -5.97 11.04
C GLN A 239 -17.01 -6.40 9.58
N ASN A 240 -15.93 -6.37 8.77
CA ASN A 240 -15.96 -6.65 7.34
C ASN A 240 -17.00 -5.83 6.55
N LYS A 241 -17.24 -4.58 6.95
CA LYS A 241 -18.27 -3.73 6.34
C LYS A 241 -18.04 -3.49 4.85
N LEU A 242 -16.76 -3.43 4.41
CA LEU A 242 -16.46 -3.30 2.98
C LEU A 242 -17.00 -4.50 2.20
N TYR A 243 -16.65 -5.70 2.61
CA TYR A 243 -17.10 -6.93 1.95
C TYR A 243 -18.61 -7.16 2.06
N LYS A 244 -19.22 -6.73 3.18
CA LYS A 244 -20.67 -6.78 3.40
C LYS A 244 -21.43 -5.67 2.66
N GLU A 245 -20.73 -4.71 2.06
CA GLU A 245 -21.32 -3.53 1.42
C GLU A 245 -22.13 -2.64 2.41
N GLU A 246 -21.65 -2.59 3.64
CA GLU A 246 -22.20 -1.78 4.75
C GLU A 246 -21.29 -0.58 5.07
N MET A 247 -20.13 -0.48 4.40
CA MET A 247 -19.19 0.61 4.64
C MET A 247 -19.72 1.91 4.06
N VAL A 248 -19.68 2.98 4.87
CA VAL A 248 -20.07 4.33 4.46
C VAL A 248 -18.83 5.21 4.41
N VAL A 249 -18.63 5.90 3.31
CA VAL A 249 -17.54 6.86 3.10
C VAL A 249 -18.17 8.20 2.70
N GLY A 250 -17.95 9.24 3.50
CA GLY A 250 -18.73 10.46 3.41
C GLY A 250 -20.22 10.15 3.63
N ASN A 251 -21.04 10.44 2.62
CA ASN A 251 -22.48 10.17 2.67
C ASN A 251 -22.88 9.01 1.71
N GLN A 252 -21.93 8.22 1.24
CA GLN A 252 -22.18 7.17 0.24
C GLN A 252 -21.85 5.79 0.79
N VAL A 253 -22.72 4.83 0.52
CA VAL A 253 -22.46 3.42 0.82
C VAL A 253 -21.56 2.85 -0.27
N VAL A 254 -20.46 2.22 0.10
CA VAL A 254 -19.55 1.55 -0.82
C VAL A 254 -20.21 0.27 -1.34
N LYS A 255 -20.50 0.23 -2.64
CA LYS A 255 -21.11 -0.92 -3.32
C LYS A 255 -20.10 -1.54 -4.27
N LEU A 256 -19.56 -2.70 -3.92
CA LEU A 256 -18.55 -3.39 -4.73
C LEU A 256 -19.06 -3.77 -6.11
N GLY A 257 -20.36 -3.99 -6.24
CA GLY A 257 -21.05 -4.20 -7.52
C GLY A 257 -20.95 -3.03 -8.51
N ASN A 258 -20.57 -1.82 -8.07
CA ASN A 258 -20.32 -0.69 -8.98
C ASN A 258 -18.99 -0.84 -9.74
N ILE A 259 -18.11 -1.77 -9.33
CA ILE A 259 -16.83 -2.02 -9.99
C ILE A 259 -17.09 -2.89 -11.23
N SER A 260 -17.19 -2.26 -12.39
CA SER A 260 -17.42 -2.91 -13.69
C SER A 260 -16.19 -2.91 -14.61
N CYS A 261 -15.17 -2.10 -14.28
CA CYS A 261 -13.93 -2.07 -15.06
C CYS A 261 -13.16 -3.40 -14.91
N PRO A 262 -12.21 -3.71 -15.83
CA PRO A 262 -11.34 -4.89 -15.69
C PRO A 262 -10.65 -4.94 -14.32
N LEU A 263 -10.73 -6.11 -13.65
CA LEU A 263 -10.16 -6.35 -12.32
C LEU A 263 -8.97 -7.29 -12.39
N ASN A 264 -7.85 -6.86 -11.83
CA ASN A 264 -6.65 -7.68 -11.64
C ASN A 264 -6.44 -7.93 -10.14
N LEU A 265 -6.28 -9.19 -9.74
CA LEU A 265 -6.00 -9.60 -8.37
C LEU A 265 -4.59 -10.18 -8.29
N VAL A 266 -3.72 -9.61 -7.44
CA VAL A 266 -2.33 -10.07 -7.28
C VAL A 266 -2.15 -10.60 -5.87
N VAL A 267 -1.77 -11.87 -5.73
CA VAL A 267 -1.66 -12.54 -4.43
C VAL A 267 -0.40 -13.39 -4.30
N GLY A 268 0.09 -13.50 -3.07
CA GLY A 268 1.20 -14.40 -2.71
C GLY A 268 0.68 -15.61 -1.94
N THR A 269 1.04 -16.82 -2.36
CA THR A 269 0.55 -18.06 -1.73
C THR A 269 1.01 -18.25 -0.29
N LYS A 270 2.07 -17.54 0.12
CA LYS A 270 2.64 -17.56 1.47
C LYS A 270 2.37 -16.25 2.24
N ASP A 271 1.45 -15.41 1.74
CA ASP A 271 1.07 -14.18 2.42
C ASP A 271 0.29 -14.53 3.70
N ASN A 272 0.91 -14.21 4.85
CA ASN A 272 0.33 -14.44 6.17
C ASN A 272 -0.22 -13.16 6.82
N ILE A 273 -0.04 -11.99 6.19
CA ILE A 273 -0.63 -10.73 6.64
C ILE A 273 -2.03 -10.58 6.03
N SER A 274 -2.11 -10.67 4.71
CA SER A 274 -3.35 -10.72 3.95
C SER A 274 -3.37 -12.02 3.13
N PRO A 275 -3.77 -13.14 3.70
CA PRO A 275 -3.87 -14.41 2.99
C PRO A 275 -4.60 -14.27 1.66
N PRO A 276 -4.28 -15.09 0.64
CA PRO A 276 -4.80 -14.91 -0.72
C PRO A 276 -6.30 -14.65 -0.80
N HIS A 277 -7.08 -15.37 -0.01
CA HIS A 277 -8.55 -15.24 -0.01
C HIS A 277 -9.04 -13.88 0.48
N HIS A 278 -8.26 -13.14 1.30
CA HIS A 278 -8.61 -11.78 1.71
C HIS A 278 -8.74 -10.83 0.51
N THR A 279 -7.89 -10.99 -0.50
CA THR A 279 -7.94 -10.23 -1.74
C THR A 279 -8.91 -10.87 -2.76
N LEU A 280 -8.83 -12.20 -2.93
CA LEU A 280 -9.56 -12.93 -3.98
C LEU A 280 -11.08 -12.84 -3.83
N LYS A 281 -11.59 -12.74 -2.61
CA LYS A 281 -13.04 -12.58 -2.36
C LYS A 281 -13.66 -11.34 -3.00
N LEU A 282 -12.86 -10.37 -3.43
CA LEU A 282 -13.39 -9.24 -4.17
C LEU A 282 -14.10 -9.65 -5.47
N GLN A 283 -13.61 -10.69 -6.16
CA GLN A 283 -14.22 -11.19 -7.39
C GLN A 283 -15.68 -11.61 -7.23
N ASP A 284 -16.08 -12.02 -6.02
CA ASP A 284 -17.44 -12.52 -5.76
C ASP A 284 -18.48 -11.38 -5.67
N LYS A 285 -18.02 -10.12 -5.65
CA LYS A 285 -18.85 -8.93 -5.38
C LYS A 285 -18.90 -7.93 -6.53
N VAL A 286 -17.93 -7.96 -7.43
CA VAL A 286 -17.83 -6.97 -8.53
C VAL A 286 -18.70 -7.37 -9.72
N SER A 287 -19.08 -6.37 -10.54
CA SER A 287 -19.75 -6.57 -11.83
C SER A 287 -18.79 -6.64 -13.01
N SER A 288 -17.48 -6.71 -12.76
CA SER A 288 -16.46 -6.79 -13.80
C SER A 288 -16.60 -8.08 -14.60
N GLU A 289 -16.74 -7.97 -15.94
CA GLU A 289 -16.75 -9.13 -16.85
C GLU A 289 -15.33 -9.74 -17.04
N LYS A 290 -14.29 -8.97 -16.73
CA LYS A 290 -12.90 -9.40 -16.89
C LYS A 290 -12.17 -9.37 -15.56
N VAL A 291 -12.06 -10.54 -14.93
CA VAL A 291 -11.27 -10.73 -13.70
C VAL A 291 -10.07 -11.63 -14.02
N VAL A 292 -8.87 -11.17 -13.68
CA VAL A 292 -7.63 -11.92 -13.87
C VAL A 292 -6.86 -12.02 -12.56
N THR A 293 -6.48 -13.23 -12.18
CA THR A 293 -5.65 -13.49 -11.00
C THR A 293 -4.19 -13.72 -11.39
N TYR A 294 -3.30 -13.03 -10.69
CA TYR A 294 -1.85 -13.15 -10.75
C TYR A 294 -1.35 -13.69 -9.42
N GLN A 295 -0.88 -14.92 -9.41
CA GLN A 295 -0.49 -15.61 -8.18
C GLN A 295 0.95 -16.10 -8.28
N GLY A 296 1.71 -15.95 -7.18
CA GLY A 296 3.08 -16.43 -7.10
C GLY A 296 3.46 -16.90 -5.69
N ASP A 297 4.57 -17.63 -5.60
CA ASP A 297 5.11 -18.15 -4.35
C ASP A 297 5.84 -17.04 -3.57
N ALA A 298 5.08 -16.20 -2.86
CA ALA A 298 5.57 -15.04 -2.11
C ALA A 298 4.82 -14.84 -0.80
N GLY A 299 5.51 -14.34 0.23
CA GLY A 299 4.90 -13.73 1.40
C GLY A 299 4.49 -12.27 1.11
N HIS A 300 3.86 -11.61 2.08
CA HIS A 300 3.25 -10.28 1.90
C HIS A 300 4.17 -9.25 1.22
N ILE A 301 5.33 -8.97 1.82
CA ILE A 301 6.30 -8.02 1.24
C ILE A 301 6.82 -8.52 -0.12
N GLY A 302 6.97 -9.84 -0.26
CA GLY A 302 7.40 -10.48 -1.51
C GLY A 302 6.42 -10.28 -2.67
N VAL A 303 5.14 -10.04 -2.42
CA VAL A 303 4.16 -9.69 -3.46
C VAL A 303 4.56 -8.40 -4.17
N PHE A 304 5.17 -7.45 -3.45
CA PHE A 304 5.51 -6.12 -3.94
C PHE A 304 6.98 -5.99 -4.37
N MET A 305 7.91 -6.56 -3.59
CA MET A 305 9.34 -6.43 -3.78
C MET A 305 10.02 -7.70 -4.32
N GLY A 306 9.30 -8.83 -4.37
CA GLY A 306 9.86 -10.12 -4.77
C GLY A 306 10.22 -10.14 -6.25
N ARG A 307 11.51 -10.35 -6.59
CA ARG A 307 11.98 -10.38 -7.98
C ARG A 307 11.19 -11.33 -8.86
N LYS A 308 10.87 -12.52 -8.35
CA LYS A 308 10.07 -13.49 -9.09
C LYS A 308 8.64 -12.99 -9.34
N MET A 309 8.00 -12.37 -8.33
CA MET A 309 6.69 -11.75 -8.50
C MET A 309 6.71 -10.65 -9.57
N LEU A 310 7.74 -9.80 -9.56
CA LEU A 310 7.89 -8.72 -10.53
C LEU A 310 8.10 -9.26 -11.94
N GLN A 311 8.99 -10.22 -12.12
CA GLN A 311 9.31 -10.80 -13.43
C GLN A 311 8.14 -11.62 -14.00
N ASP A 312 7.51 -12.45 -13.19
CA ASP A 312 6.51 -13.43 -13.67
C ASP A 312 5.08 -12.86 -13.68
N GLN A 313 4.71 -12.05 -12.67
CA GLN A 313 3.33 -11.62 -12.49
C GLN A 313 3.12 -10.14 -12.86
N TRP A 314 3.89 -9.22 -12.28
CA TRP A 314 3.72 -7.81 -12.54
C TRP A 314 4.06 -7.42 -13.98
N THR A 315 5.15 -7.96 -14.56
CA THR A 315 5.49 -7.76 -15.98
C THR A 315 4.36 -8.20 -16.89
N ARG A 316 3.77 -9.39 -16.62
CA ARG A 316 2.66 -9.90 -17.42
C ARG A 316 1.39 -9.05 -17.26
N LEU A 317 1.14 -8.52 -16.06
CA LEU A 317 0.03 -7.63 -15.78
C LEU A 317 0.18 -6.33 -16.57
N PHE A 318 1.32 -5.64 -16.44
CA PHE A 318 1.53 -4.33 -17.07
C PHE A 318 1.54 -4.40 -18.61
N ARG A 319 2.04 -5.49 -19.20
CA ARG A 319 1.97 -5.71 -20.65
C ARG A 319 0.55 -5.89 -21.19
N LYS A 320 -0.42 -6.21 -20.34
CA LYS A 320 -1.82 -6.42 -20.72
C LYS A 320 -2.73 -5.22 -20.40
N MET A 321 -2.20 -4.18 -19.76
CA MET A 321 -2.84 -2.90 -19.55
C MET A 321 -2.81 -2.04 -20.82
#